data_4a120a00b1fcdfdfab9e6e4090edea26
#
_entry.id   4a120a00b1fcdfdfab9e6e4090edea26
#
_cell.length_a   1.000
_cell.length_b   1.000
_cell.length_c   1.000
_cell.angle_alpha   90.00
_cell.angle_beta   90.00
_cell.angle_gamma   90.00
#
_symmetry.space_group_name_H-M   'P 1'
#
loop_
_entity.id
_entity.type
_entity.pdbx_description
1 polymer ?
#
loop_
_entity_poly.entity_id
_entity_poly.type
_entity_poly.pdbx_seq_one_letter_code
_entity_poly.pdbx_strand_id
1 'polypeptide(L)'
;MIVQNIQDPLSDVLSAIDARALFSVRFAAGGAWSVAFPPPGYLKFNAVREGVAWLISEGEAPLRIEAGDCLVVSGKAFTLCSDPNVTPIAAAEVFAGGNLDVSVGDGRDFVLLGGSVNLDTVDGSLLTDALPPVVVIDHEEAGPIGWLLEQLDLELNSAAPGARVACNDLLRLVFIHVLRAYMARQTSQHPGWLAGLADARLAPALRAIHADPSRRWTVEALASLAGQSRSGFAERFRATVGASPIDYLANWRMRLAAARLRRGNEPLPRIAQSLGYGSDSAFAASFRRAIGQSPARYRSLYRDKMQSEVAKS
;
A
#
# COMPACT_ATOMS: atom_id res chain seq x y z
N MET A 1 18.22 -6.01 24.27
CA MET A 1 18.76 -5.19 23.15
C MET A 1 17.65 -4.26 22.74
N ILE A 2 17.73 -2.98 23.12
CA ILE A 2 16.73 -1.96 22.86
C ILE A 2 16.72 -1.75 21.35
N VAL A 3 15.57 -2.01 20.69
CA VAL A 3 15.34 -1.56 19.32
C VAL A 3 15.53 -0.04 19.37
N GLN A 4 16.68 0.45 18.89
CA GLN A 4 16.89 1.87 18.69
C GLN A 4 15.71 2.36 17.88
N ASN A 5 15.12 3.46 18.31
CA ASN A 5 14.01 4.15 17.66
C ASN A 5 14.50 4.64 16.26
N ILE A 6 14.67 3.70 15.35
CA ILE A 6 15.02 3.99 13.96
C ILE A 6 13.74 4.56 13.38
N GLN A 7 13.74 5.87 13.22
CA GLN A 7 12.67 6.58 12.51
C GLN A 7 12.58 6.02 11.10
N ASP A 8 11.52 5.28 10.88
CA ASP A 8 11.27 4.54 9.65
C ASP A 8 9.99 5.06 8.99
N PRO A 9 10.13 5.92 7.97
CA PRO A 9 8.98 6.48 7.26
C PRO A 9 8.01 5.44 6.69
N LEU A 10 8.47 4.26 6.30
CA LEU A 10 7.60 3.19 5.83
C LEU A 10 6.68 2.71 6.95
N SER A 11 7.24 2.46 8.14
CA SER A 11 6.47 2.08 9.33
C SER A 11 5.50 3.18 9.75
N ASP A 12 5.93 4.45 9.70
CA ASP A 12 5.09 5.61 10.02
C ASP A 12 3.88 5.70 9.09
N VAL A 13 4.10 5.57 7.78
CA VAL A 13 3.04 5.59 6.77
C VAL A 13 2.09 4.41 6.97
N LEU A 14 2.60 3.17 7.03
CA LEU A 14 1.76 1.99 7.20
C LEU A 14 0.92 2.04 8.49
N SER A 15 1.47 2.64 9.55
CA SER A 15 0.75 2.85 10.81
C SER A 15 -0.29 3.96 10.71
N ALA A 16 0.00 5.06 9.99
CA ALA A 16 -0.92 6.18 9.82
C ALA A 16 -2.15 5.81 8.99
N ILE A 17 -1.96 5.03 7.93
CA ILE A 17 -3.04 4.58 7.05
C ILE A 17 -3.80 3.36 7.59
N ASP A 18 -3.39 2.82 8.75
CA ASP A 18 -3.95 1.59 9.34
C ASP A 18 -4.03 0.45 8.30
N ALA A 19 -2.94 0.26 7.55
CA ALA A 19 -2.86 -0.74 6.49
C ALA A 19 -3.09 -2.14 7.05
N ARG A 20 -4.24 -2.70 6.77
CA ARG A 20 -4.63 -4.06 7.17
C ARG A 20 -4.61 -4.95 5.95
N ALA A 21 -3.71 -5.91 5.93
CA ALA A 21 -3.75 -6.97 4.95
C ALA A 21 -4.85 -7.97 5.33
N LEU A 22 -5.67 -8.31 4.36
CA LEU A 22 -6.73 -9.29 4.51
C LEU A 22 -6.55 -10.37 3.46
N PHE A 23 -6.62 -11.63 3.88
CA PHE A 23 -6.70 -12.74 2.95
C PHE A 23 -8.01 -12.63 2.16
N SER A 24 -7.90 -12.67 0.84
CA SER A 24 -9.06 -12.50 -0.04
C SER A 24 -9.50 -13.82 -0.64
N VAL A 25 -8.57 -14.61 -1.20
CA VAL A 25 -8.94 -15.79 -1.97
C VAL A 25 -7.73 -16.69 -2.26
N ARG A 26 -7.98 -18.00 -2.36
CA ARG A 26 -7.13 -18.95 -3.06
C ARG A 26 -7.75 -19.17 -4.44
N PHE A 27 -7.01 -18.90 -5.47
CA PHE A 27 -7.43 -19.07 -6.85
C PHE A 27 -6.60 -20.19 -7.47
N ALA A 28 -7.25 -21.23 -7.98
CA ALA A 28 -6.64 -22.30 -8.73
C ALA A 28 -7.16 -22.29 -10.17
N ALA A 29 -6.33 -22.67 -11.12
CA ALA A 29 -6.76 -22.77 -12.50
C ALA A 29 -5.99 -23.88 -13.24
N GLY A 30 -6.60 -24.48 -14.26
CA GLY A 30 -5.98 -25.49 -15.10
C GLY A 30 -6.49 -25.49 -16.53
N GLY A 31 -5.67 -26.00 -17.45
CA GLY A 31 -5.96 -25.97 -18.88
C GLY A 31 -5.93 -24.57 -19.49
N ALA A 32 -6.83 -24.29 -20.44
CA ALA A 32 -6.96 -22.97 -21.04
C ALA A 32 -7.92 -22.11 -20.21
N TRP A 33 -7.41 -21.06 -19.59
CA TRP A 33 -8.19 -20.14 -18.75
C TRP A 33 -7.74 -18.69 -18.90
N SER A 34 -8.66 -17.77 -18.70
CA SER A 34 -8.39 -16.33 -18.67
C SER A 34 -9.46 -15.63 -17.84
N VAL A 35 -9.06 -14.79 -16.88
CA VAL A 35 -9.94 -14.06 -15.97
C VAL A 35 -9.61 -12.58 -15.98
N ALA A 36 -10.60 -11.74 -16.31
CA ALA A 36 -10.47 -10.28 -16.32
C ALA A 36 -10.96 -9.70 -15.00
N PHE A 37 -10.10 -8.93 -14.35
CA PHE A 37 -10.36 -8.24 -13.10
C PHE A 37 -10.59 -6.74 -13.36
N PRO A 38 -11.65 -6.14 -12.81
CA PRO A 38 -11.85 -4.70 -12.88
C PRO A 38 -10.77 -3.96 -12.07
N PRO A 39 -10.60 -2.64 -12.27
CA PRO A 39 -9.72 -1.85 -11.45
C PRO A 39 -10.04 -2.05 -9.96
N PRO A 40 -9.08 -2.49 -9.13
CA PRO A 40 -9.34 -2.64 -7.70
C PRO A 40 -9.48 -1.26 -7.06
N GLY A 41 -10.49 -1.10 -6.18
CA GLY A 41 -10.68 0.10 -5.36
C GLY A 41 -9.69 0.22 -4.18
N TYR A 42 -8.72 -0.71 -4.09
CA TYR A 42 -7.72 -0.85 -3.03
C TYR A 42 -6.46 -1.50 -3.62
N LEU A 43 -5.38 -1.57 -2.83
CA LEU A 43 -4.21 -2.34 -3.24
C LEU A 43 -4.53 -3.84 -3.16
N LYS A 44 -4.42 -4.51 -4.29
CA LYS A 44 -4.48 -5.95 -4.35
C LYS A 44 -3.07 -6.50 -4.47
N PHE A 45 -2.71 -7.44 -3.61
CA PHE A 45 -1.48 -8.17 -3.78
C PHE A 45 -1.78 -9.65 -3.93
N ASN A 46 -0.96 -10.33 -4.72
CA ASN A 46 -1.13 -11.73 -5.02
C ASN A 46 0.25 -12.38 -5.03
N ALA A 47 0.29 -13.66 -4.63
CA ALA A 47 1.49 -14.46 -4.67
C ALA A 47 1.23 -15.74 -5.47
N VAL A 48 2.05 -15.99 -6.46
CA VAL A 48 1.99 -17.23 -7.25
C VAL A 48 2.60 -18.36 -6.44
N ARG A 49 1.79 -19.38 -6.14
CA ARG A 49 2.25 -20.55 -5.39
C ARG A 49 2.72 -21.68 -6.29
N GLU A 50 2.04 -21.90 -7.39
CA GLU A 50 2.33 -23.00 -8.31
C GLU A 50 2.07 -22.53 -9.75
N GLY A 51 2.88 -23.03 -10.66
CA GLY A 51 2.67 -22.88 -12.09
C GLY A 51 3.14 -21.55 -12.67
N VAL A 52 2.64 -21.27 -13.86
CA VAL A 52 2.98 -20.10 -14.69
C VAL A 52 1.70 -19.53 -15.27
N ALA A 53 1.65 -18.21 -15.36
CA ALA A 53 0.57 -17.48 -16.02
C ALA A 53 1.08 -16.21 -16.69
N TRP A 54 0.19 -15.53 -17.40
CA TRP A 54 0.44 -14.20 -17.97
C TRP A 54 -0.42 -13.17 -17.26
N LEU A 55 0.20 -12.06 -16.91
CA LEU A 55 -0.46 -10.85 -16.44
C LEU A 55 -0.53 -9.86 -17.59
N ILE A 56 -1.75 -9.42 -17.93
CA ILE A 56 -2.00 -8.43 -18.99
C ILE A 56 -2.62 -7.20 -18.34
N SER A 57 -2.05 -6.04 -18.59
CA SER A 57 -2.57 -4.74 -18.15
C SER A 57 -2.64 -3.80 -19.35
N GLU A 58 -3.64 -2.92 -19.38
CA GLU A 58 -3.86 -2.01 -20.50
C GLU A 58 -2.64 -1.10 -20.76
N GLY A 59 -2.15 -1.10 -21.98
CA GLY A 59 -1.01 -0.29 -22.43
C GLY A 59 0.36 -0.90 -22.13
N GLU A 60 0.43 -2.14 -21.59
CA GLU A 60 1.68 -2.82 -21.28
C GLU A 60 1.80 -4.16 -22.01
N ALA A 61 3.01 -4.61 -22.27
CA ALA A 61 3.23 -5.95 -22.82
C ALA A 61 2.82 -7.01 -21.82
N PRO A 62 2.31 -8.18 -22.27
CA PRO A 62 2.00 -9.30 -21.38
C PRO A 62 3.25 -9.69 -20.58
N LEU A 63 3.11 -9.79 -19.26
CA LEU A 63 4.17 -10.14 -18.34
C LEU A 63 3.98 -11.59 -17.87
N ARG A 64 5.00 -12.43 -18.03
CA ARG A 64 5.02 -13.78 -17.51
C ARG A 64 5.26 -13.74 -16.01
N ILE A 65 4.44 -14.47 -15.26
CA ILE A 65 4.57 -14.65 -13.81
C ILE A 65 4.65 -16.12 -13.48
N GLU A 66 5.43 -16.49 -12.47
CA GLU A 66 5.66 -17.88 -12.09
C GLU A 66 5.73 -18.10 -10.57
N ALA A 67 5.79 -19.36 -10.17
CA ALA A 67 5.80 -19.73 -8.76
C ALA A 67 6.90 -19.00 -7.97
N GLY A 68 6.52 -18.38 -6.87
CA GLY A 68 7.36 -17.53 -6.02
C GLY A 68 7.25 -16.04 -6.31
N ASP A 69 6.70 -15.64 -7.46
CA ASP A 69 6.48 -14.23 -7.78
C ASP A 69 5.37 -13.61 -6.94
N CYS A 70 5.56 -12.36 -6.58
CA CYS A 70 4.55 -11.54 -5.92
C CYS A 70 4.19 -10.33 -6.76
N LEU A 71 2.90 -10.04 -6.86
CA LEU A 71 2.40 -8.89 -7.62
C LEU A 71 1.54 -7.99 -6.75
N VAL A 72 1.71 -6.68 -6.93
CA VAL A 72 0.82 -5.65 -6.38
C VAL A 72 0.14 -4.95 -7.55
N VAL A 73 -1.18 -4.86 -7.49
CA VAL A 73 -1.99 -4.20 -8.53
C VAL A 73 -2.82 -3.10 -7.88
N SER A 74 -2.81 -1.93 -8.50
CA SER A 74 -3.59 -0.77 -8.06
C SER A 74 -4.20 -0.02 -9.24
N GLY A 75 -5.44 0.42 -9.11
CA GLY A 75 -6.07 1.42 -9.97
C GLY A 75 -6.33 1.07 -11.44
N LYS A 76 -5.73 -0.01 -11.97
CA LYS A 76 -5.96 -0.47 -13.35
C LYS A 76 -6.61 -1.84 -13.41
N ALA A 77 -7.41 -2.08 -14.44
CA ALA A 77 -7.90 -3.41 -14.79
C ALA A 77 -6.71 -4.29 -15.22
N PHE A 78 -6.82 -5.58 -14.95
CA PHE A 78 -5.82 -6.55 -15.37
C PHE A 78 -6.46 -7.90 -15.68
N THR A 79 -5.79 -8.71 -16.46
CA THR A 79 -6.19 -10.08 -16.79
C THR A 79 -5.09 -11.04 -16.36
N LEU A 80 -5.48 -12.15 -15.73
CA LEU A 80 -4.60 -13.31 -15.51
C LEU A 80 -5.05 -14.42 -16.45
N CYS A 81 -4.13 -15.07 -17.14
CA CYS A 81 -4.44 -16.12 -18.11
C CYS A 81 -3.33 -17.14 -18.29
N SER A 82 -3.70 -18.33 -18.74
CA SER A 82 -2.74 -19.37 -19.15
C SER A 82 -2.04 -19.00 -20.47
N ASP A 83 -2.75 -18.32 -21.38
CA ASP A 83 -2.24 -17.84 -22.67
C ASP A 83 -2.96 -16.52 -23.02
N PRO A 84 -2.23 -15.48 -23.50
CA PRO A 84 -2.82 -14.20 -23.89
C PRO A 84 -3.92 -14.27 -24.96
N ASN A 85 -4.00 -15.34 -25.71
CA ASN A 85 -5.01 -15.53 -26.75
C ASN A 85 -6.33 -16.13 -26.25
N VAL A 86 -6.40 -16.54 -24.99
CA VAL A 86 -7.64 -17.10 -24.40
C VAL A 86 -8.60 -15.96 -24.06
N THR A 87 -9.85 -16.08 -24.53
CA THR A 87 -10.89 -15.09 -24.24
C THR A 87 -11.17 -15.00 -22.73
N PRO A 88 -11.09 -13.82 -22.12
CA PRO A 88 -11.29 -13.69 -20.69
C PRO A 88 -12.76 -13.77 -20.28
N ILE A 89 -13.03 -14.43 -19.15
CA ILE A 89 -14.29 -14.36 -18.40
C ILE A 89 -14.18 -13.29 -17.30
N ALA A 90 -15.29 -12.69 -16.93
CA ALA A 90 -15.28 -11.67 -15.91
C ALA A 90 -15.03 -12.26 -14.50
N ALA A 91 -14.16 -11.64 -13.71
CA ALA A 91 -13.90 -12.07 -12.32
C ALA A 91 -15.21 -12.13 -11.49
N ALA A 92 -16.19 -11.25 -11.77
CA ALA A 92 -17.48 -11.27 -11.09
C ALA A 92 -18.24 -12.60 -11.27
N GLU A 93 -18.07 -13.26 -12.40
CA GLU A 93 -18.69 -14.58 -12.67
C GLU A 93 -17.96 -15.68 -11.89
N VAL A 94 -16.63 -15.62 -11.88
CA VAL A 94 -15.77 -16.60 -11.19
C VAL A 94 -15.96 -16.56 -9.68
N PHE A 95 -16.16 -15.37 -9.10
CA PHE A 95 -16.26 -15.13 -7.65
C PHE A 95 -17.69 -14.88 -7.16
N ALA A 96 -18.72 -15.16 -7.97
CA ALA A 96 -20.14 -14.91 -7.66
C ALA A 96 -20.62 -15.60 -6.36
N GLY A 97 -20.01 -16.72 -5.97
CA GLY A 97 -20.39 -17.50 -4.78
C GLY A 97 -19.82 -16.98 -3.46
N GLY A 98 -18.98 -15.96 -3.47
CA GLY A 98 -18.31 -15.44 -2.26
C GLY A 98 -17.33 -16.42 -1.61
N ASN A 99 -16.96 -17.50 -2.30
CA ASN A 99 -16.02 -18.50 -1.81
C ASN A 99 -14.59 -17.95 -1.76
N LEU A 100 -13.85 -18.33 -0.73
CA LEU A 100 -12.42 -17.99 -0.56
C LEU A 100 -11.49 -18.96 -1.30
N ASP A 101 -12.01 -20.10 -1.76
CA ASP A 101 -11.31 -21.08 -2.60
C ASP A 101 -12.07 -21.25 -3.89
N VAL A 102 -11.47 -20.83 -5.00
CA VAL A 102 -12.10 -20.76 -6.32
C VAL A 102 -11.24 -21.46 -7.34
N SER A 103 -11.85 -22.26 -8.21
CA SER A 103 -11.18 -22.98 -9.29
C SER A 103 -11.81 -22.66 -10.65
N VAL A 104 -10.96 -22.55 -11.68
CA VAL A 104 -11.36 -22.29 -13.08
C VAL A 104 -10.72 -23.32 -14.00
N GLY A 105 -11.49 -23.87 -14.93
CA GLY A 105 -11.03 -24.90 -15.88
C GLY A 105 -10.82 -26.26 -15.23
N ASP A 106 -10.07 -27.11 -15.92
CA ASP A 106 -9.83 -28.49 -15.53
C ASP A 106 -8.39 -28.64 -15.01
N GLY A 107 -8.23 -28.82 -13.70
CA GLY A 107 -6.93 -29.06 -13.09
C GLY A 107 -6.44 -27.94 -12.19
N ARG A 108 -5.17 -28.05 -11.77
CA ARG A 108 -4.52 -27.11 -10.84
C ARG A 108 -3.09 -26.82 -11.31
N ASP A 109 -2.95 -26.40 -12.56
CA ASP A 109 -1.65 -26.07 -13.15
C ASP A 109 -1.11 -24.74 -12.67
N PHE A 110 -2.00 -23.90 -12.08
CA PHE A 110 -1.68 -22.60 -11.52
C PHE A 110 -2.43 -22.39 -10.21
N VAL A 111 -1.73 -21.90 -9.19
CA VAL A 111 -2.29 -21.55 -7.88
C VAL A 111 -1.78 -20.18 -7.46
N LEU A 112 -2.71 -19.30 -7.07
CA LEU A 112 -2.44 -17.94 -6.62
C LEU A 112 -3.15 -17.68 -5.30
N LEU A 113 -2.43 -17.08 -4.35
CA LEU A 113 -3.00 -16.55 -3.11
C LEU A 113 -3.24 -15.05 -3.28
N GLY A 114 -4.50 -14.65 -3.22
CA GLY A 114 -4.91 -13.25 -3.30
C GLY A 114 -5.09 -12.64 -1.92
N GLY A 115 -4.45 -11.48 -1.71
CA GLY A 115 -4.66 -10.62 -0.56
C GLY A 115 -5.11 -9.22 -0.99
N SER A 116 -5.74 -8.51 -0.08
CA SER A 116 -6.04 -7.10 -0.25
C SER A 116 -5.49 -6.31 0.93
N VAL A 117 -4.95 -5.14 0.65
CA VAL A 117 -4.64 -4.17 1.70
C VAL A 117 -5.79 -3.18 1.71
N ASN A 118 -6.63 -3.29 2.73
CA ASN A 118 -7.71 -2.33 2.93
C ASN A 118 -7.07 -1.01 3.35
N LEU A 119 -7.18 -0.05 2.48
CA LEU A 119 -6.72 1.31 2.68
C LEU A 119 -7.96 2.17 2.77
N ASP A 120 -8.06 2.97 3.81
CA ASP A 120 -9.10 3.98 3.82
C ASP A 120 -8.94 4.90 2.60
N THR A 121 -10.04 5.15 1.89
CA THR A 121 -10.06 5.82 0.57
C THR A 121 -9.32 7.16 0.53
N VAL A 122 -9.24 7.85 1.67
CA VAL A 122 -8.55 9.15 1.77
C VAL A 122 -7.04 8.97 2.01
N ASP A 123 -6.63 7.93 2.72
CA ASP A 123 -5.23 7.69 3.08
C ASP A 123 -4.54 6.69 2.14
N GLY A 124 -5.33 5.87 1.46
CA GLY A 124 -4.83 4.86 0.53
C GLY A 124 -4.05 5.42 -0.64
N SER A 125 -4.41 6.62 -1.10
CA SER A 125 -3.73 7.29 -2.20
C SER A 125 -2.23 7.48 -1.95
N LEU A 126 -1.76 7.58 -0.69
CA LEU A 126 -0.33 7.69 -0.41
C LEU A 126 0.47 6.47 -0.89
N LEU A 127 -0.09 5.27 -0.75
CA LEU A 127 0.54 4.06 -1.27
C LEU A 127 0.23 3.83 -2.74
N THR A 128 -1.01 4.04 -3.17
CA THR A 128 -1.38 3.83 -4.57
C THR A 128 -0.68 4.80 -5.50
N ASP A 129 -0.49 6.07 -5.08
CA ASP A 129 0.22 7.09 -5.87
C ASP A 129 1.74 6.91 -5.85
N ALA A 130 2.28 6.12 -4.91
CA ALA A 130 3.71 5.85 -4.80
C ALA A 130 4.16 4.57 -5.51
N LEU A 131 3.22 3.80 -6.04
CA LEU A 131 3.46 2.56 -6.77
C LEU A 131 2.96 2.69 -8.21
N PRO A 132 3.65 2.08 -9.19
CA PRO A 132 3.06 1.92 -10.52
C PRO A 132 1.80 1.05 -10.44
N PRO A 133 0.94 1.09 -11.45
CA PRO A 133 -0.30 0.30 -11.46
C PRO A 133 -0.09 -1.20 -11.25
N VAL A 134 1.04 -1.71 -11.71
CA VAL A 134 1.46 -3.10 -11.52
C VAL A 134 2.92 -3.12 -11.06
N VAL A 135 3.17 -3.83 -9.97
CA VAL A 135 4.52 -4.19 -9.49
C VAL A 135 4.60 -5.70 -9.44
N VAL A 136 5.58 -6.29 -10.09
CA VAL A 136 5.92 -7.70 -9.92
C VAL A 136 7.28 -7.79 -9.24
N ILE A 137 7.37 -8.52 -8.15
CA ILE A 137 8.60 -8.89 -7.46
C ILE A 137 8.83 -10.36 -7.79
N ASP A 138 9.88 -10.64 -8.54
CA ASP A 138 10.23 -12.01 -8.88
C ASP A 138 10.77 -12.78 -7.66
N HIS A 139 10.75 -14.09 -7.75
CA HIS A 139 11.14 -14.98 -6.65
C HIS A 139 12.60 -14.81 -6.20
N GLU A 140 13.52 -14.38 -7.08
CA GLU A 140 14.92 -14.15 -6.73
C GLU A 140 15.08 -12.92 -5.84
N GLU A 141 14.27 -11.87 -6.08
CA GLU A 141 14.25 -10.63 -5.30
C GLU A 141 13.40 -10.76 -4.03
N ALA A 142 12.53 -11.78 -3.96
CA ALA A 142 11.51 -11.91 -2.93
C ALA A 142 12.06 -12.17 -1.51
N GLY A 143 13.32 -12.61 -1.37
CA GLY A 143 13.95 -12.83 -0.06
C GLY A 143 13.09 -13.71 0.86
N PRO A 144 12.65 -13.20 2.06
CA PRO A 144 11.88 -14.00 3.02
C PRO A 144 10.45 -14.31 2.59
N ILE A 145 9.97 -13.80 1.46
CA ILE A 145 8.57 -13.94 1.04
C ILE A 145 8.21 -15.40 0.81
N GLY A 146 9.09 -16.18 0.21
CA GLY A 146 8.88 -17.61 -0.02
C GLY A 146 8.53 -18.37 1.27
N TRP A 147 9.33 -18.16 2.32
CA TRP A 147 9.07 -18.77 3.64
C TRP A 147 7.74 -18.27 4.25
N LEU A 148 7.43 -16.97 4.13
CA LEU A 148 6.17 -16.42 4.63
C LEU A 148 4.96 -17.04 3.93
N LEU A 149 5.06 -17.32 2.63
CA LEU A 149 4.01 -17.98 1.86
C LEU A 149 3.85 -19.44 2.25
N GLU A 150 4.93 -20.14 2.60
CA GLU A 150 4.85 -21.49 3.15
C GLU A 150 4.12 -21.52 4.49
N GLN A 151 4.45 -20.57 5.40
CA GLN A 151 3.73 -20.45 6.66
C GLN A 151 2.25 -20.12 6.45
N LEU A 152 1.95 -19.24 5.48
CA LEU A 152 0.57 -18.90 5.13
C LEU A 152 -0.22 -20.13 4.65
N ASP A 153 0.37 -20.98 3.81
CA ASP A 153 -0.26 -22.23 3.37
C ASP A 153 -0.51 -23.19 4.53
N LEU A 154 0.43 -23.32 5.48
CA LEU A 154 0.24 -24.14 6.68
C LEU A 154 -0.94 -23.63 7.51
N GLU A 155 -1.04 -22.32 7.74
CA GLU A 155 -2.14 -21.73 8.49
C GLU A 155 -3.49 -21.84 7.77
N LEU A 156 -3.53 -21.65 6.45
CA LEU A 156 -4.76 -21.79 5.65
C LEU A 156 -5.33 -23.21 5.66
N ASN A 157 -4.45 -24.22 5.76
CA ASN A 157 -4.84 -25.61 5.81
C ASN A 157 -5.02 -26.13 7.28
N SER A 158 -4.70 -25.29 8.27
CA SER A 158 -4.88 -25.63 9.67
C SER A 158 -6.27 -25.23 10.14
N ALA A 159 -6.97 -26.08 10.86
CA ALA A 159 -8.18 -25.72 11.57
C ALA A 159 -7.88 -25.16 12.98
N ALA A 160 -6.66 -24.62 13.19
CA ALA A 160 -6.22 -24.16 14.51
C ALA A 160 -6.93 -22.88 14.95
N PRO A 161 -7.24 -22.73 16.24
CA PRO A 161 -7.72 -21.46 16.77
C PRO A 161 -6.70 -20.33 16.49
N GLY A 162 -7.19 -19.21 15.94
CA GLY A 162 -6.33 -18.05 15.62
C GLY A 162 -5.75 -18.05 14.20
N ALA A 163 -5.89 -19.10 13.39
CA ALA A 163 -5.38 -19.21 12.04
C ALA A 163 -5.71 -17.98 11.16
N ARG A 164 -6.95 -17.46 11.25
CA ARG A 164 -7.34 -16.26 10.50
C ARG A 164 -6.52 -15.02 10.87
N VAL A 165 -6.17 -14.85 12.14
CA VAL A 165 -5.33 -13.73 12.61
C VAL A 165 -3.91 -13.94 12.12
N ALA A 166 -3.36 -15.15 12.27
CA ALA A 166 -2.03 -15.51 11.78
C ALA A 166 -1.90 -15.30 10.27
N CYS A 167 -2.88 -15.73 9.46
CA CYS A 167 -2.91 -15.45 8.02
C CYS A 167 -2.83 -13.96 7.69
N ASN A 168 -3.61 -13.12 8.38
CA ASN A 168 -3.60 -11.67 8.13
C ASN A 168 -2.25 -11.05 8.50
N ASP A 169 -1.62 -11.48 9.60
CA ASP A 169 -0.31 -10.97 10.01
C ASP A 169 0.80 -11.43 9.06
N LEU A 170 0.76 -12.69 8.60
CA LEU A 170 1.67 -13.21 7.58
C LEU A 170 1.55 -12.43 6.26
N LEU A 171 0.33 -12.18 5.81
CA LEU A 171 0.09 -11.37 4.62
C LEU A 171 0.58 -9.93 4.78
N ARG A 172 0.45 -9.36 5.96
CA ARG A 172 1.01 -8.03 6.27
C ARG A 172 2.53 -8.04 6.15
N LEU A 173 3.20 -9.08 6.63
CA LEU A 173 4.65 -9.24 6.48
C LEU A 173 5.04 -9.40 5.01
N VAL A 174 4.34 -10.23 4.24
CA VAL A 174 4.53 -10.36 2.79
C VAL A 174 4.45 -8.99 2.12
N PHE A 175 3.40 -8.22 2.40
CA PHE A 175 3.23 -6.88 1.84
C PHE A 175 4.39 -5.94 2.17
N ILE A 176 4.86 -5.92 3.43
CA ILE A 176 6.02 -5.13 3.83
C ILE A 176 7.28 -5.55 3.06
N HIS A 177 7.51 -6.85 2.88
CA HIS A 177 8.67 -7.34 2.12
C HIS A 177 8.57 -7.01 0.63
N VAL A 178 7.39 -7.07 0.03
CA VAL A 178 7.15 -6.61 -1.35
C VAL A 178 7.50 -5.14 -1.52
N LEU A 179 7.07 -4.27 -0.59
CA LEU A 179 7.43 -2.84 -0.64
C LEU A 179 8.94 -2.63 -0.47
N ARG A 180 9.60 -3.39 0.40
CA ARG A 180 11.06 -3.34 0.58
C ARG A 180 11.81 -3.80 -0.66
N ALA A 181 11.39 -4.89 -1.28
CA ALA A 181 11.97 -5.38 -2.54
C ALA A 181 11.78 -4.35 -3.66
N TYR A 182 10.58 -3.76 -3.79
CA TYR A 182 10.32 -2.68 -4.73
C TYR A 182 11.25 -1.47 -4.51
N MET A 183 11.45 -1.04 -3.27
CA MET A 183 12.36 0.06 -2.92
C MET A 183 13.83 -0.28 -3.18
N ALA A 184 14.23 -1.54 -3.08
CA ALA A 184 15.59 -1.99 -3.36
C ALA A 184 15.95 -1.94 -4.86
N ARG A 185 14.96 -1.97 -5.74
CA ARG A 185 15.13 -1.77 -7.18
C ARG A 185 15.51 -0.31 -7.45
N GLN A 186 16.78 -0.05 -7.73
CA GLN A 186 17.30 1.30 -8.00
C GLN A 186 16.70 1.99 -9.23
N THR A 187 15.91 1.28 -10.01
CA THR A 187 15.34 1.71 -11.31
C THR A 187 13.88 2.13 -11.21
N SER A 188 13.35 2.42 -10.03
CA SER A 188 11.96 2.86 -9.89
C SER A 188 11.70 4.14 -10.69
N GLN A 189 11.11 4.00 -11.87
CA GLN A 189 10.73 5.11 -12.75
C GLN A 189 9.45 5.81 -12.29
N HIS A 190 8.75 5.26 -11.29
CA HIS A 190 7.50 5.82 -10.81
C HIS A 190 7.76 6.83 -9.68
N PRO A 191 7.42 8.11 -9.89
CA PRO A 191 7.58 9.14 -8.85
C PRO A 191 6.71 8.80 -7.63
N GLY A 192 7.27 9.01 -6.45
CA GLY A 192 6.56 8.80 -5.20
C GLY A 192 7.48 8.84 -3.99
N TRP A 193 6.90 8.88 -2.80
CA TRP A 193 7.69 8.94 -1.57
C TRP A 193 8.52 7.67 -1.33
N LEU A 194 8.09 6.51 -1.83
CA LEU A 194 8.89 5.27 -1.80
C LEU A 194 10.17 5.42 -2.61
N ALA A 195 10.10 5.99 -3.82
CA ALA A 195 11.27 6.30 -4.62
C ALA A 195 12.18 7.32 -3.92
N GLY A 196 11.58 8.31 -3.23
CA GLY A 196 12.34 9.27 -2.41
C GLY A 196 13.07 8.64 -1.23
N LEU A 197 12.50 7.61 -0.59
CA LEU A 197 13.16 6.85 0.47
C LEU A 197 14.28 5.94 -0.06
N ALA A 198 14.12 5.41 -1.25
CA ALA A 198 15.14 4.62 -1.93
C ALA A 198 16.33 5.49 -2.43
N ASP A 199 16.10 6.79 -2.69
CA ASP A 199 17.14 7.71 -3.08
C ASP A 199 18.02 8.11 -1.87
N ALA A 200 19.28 7.67 -1.86
CA ALA A 200 20.22 7.91 -0.77
C ALA A 200 20.42 9.41 -0.45
N ARG A 201 20.21 10.30 -1.42
CA ARG A 201 20.35 11.76 -1.24
C ARG A 201 19.08 12.41 -0.68
N LEU A 202 17.88 11.84 -0.91
CA LEU A 202 16.63 12.38 -0.43
C LEU A 202 16.18 11.75 0.88
N ALA A 203 16.54 10.51 1.12
CA ALA A 203 16.15 9.74 2.31
C ALA A 203 16.42 10.47 3.65
N PRO A 204 17.56 11.17 3.87
CA PRO A 204 17.78 11.91 5.11
C PRO A 204 16.74 13.01 5.36
N ALA A 205 16.34 13.75 4.31
CA ALA A 205 15.33 14.80 4.42
C ALA A 205 13.92 14.21 4.68
N LEU A 206 13.55 13.12 4.01
CA LEU A 206 12.28 12.43 4.24
C LEU A 206 12.20 11.87 5.65
N ARG A 207 13.27 11.21 6.15
CA ARG A 207 13.33 10.74 7.55
C ARG A 207 13.18 11.89 8.54
N ALA A 208 13.81 13.03 8.28
CA ALA A 208 13.69 14.21 9.16
C ALA A 208 12.25 14.77 9.18
N ILE A 209 11.56 14.82 8.04
CA ILE A 209 10.16 15.22 7.94
C ILE A 209 9.26 14.29 8.76
N HIS A 210 9.46 12.97 8.64
CA HIS A 210 8.68 11.98 9.37
C HIS A 210 8.97 12.01 10.87
N ALA A 211 10.23 12.22 11.26
CA ALA A 211 10.67 12.28 12.62
C ALA A 211 10.07 13.44 13.43
N ASP A 212 9.99 14.60 12.82
CA ASP A 212 9.41 15.79 13.44
C ASP A 212 8.54 16.55 12.44
N PRO A 213 7.31 16.07 12.20
CA PRO A 213 6.38 16.75 11.31
C PRO A 213 5.91 18.10 11.87
N SER A 214 6.06 18.36 13.15
CA SER A 214 5.66 19.64 13.79
C SER A 214 6.61 20.78 13.47
N ARG A 215 7.89 20.47 13.25
CA ARG A 215 8.94 21.44 12.98
C ARG A 215 8.64 22.27 11.73
N ARG A 216 8.94 23.57 11.78
CA ARG A 216 8.88 24.48 10.64
C ARG A 216 10.08 24.22 9.71
N TRP A 217 10.00 23.14 8.94
CA TRP A 217 11.02 22.83 7.95
C TRP A 217 11.02 23.86 6.82
N THR A 218 12.22 24.25 6.39
CA THR A 218 12.44 25.04 5.19
C THR A 218 13.14 24.18 4.14
N VAL A 219 13.04 24.57 2.87
CA VAL A 219 13.74 23.86 1.79
C VAL A 219 15.25 23.89 2.02
N GLU A 220 15.79 24.98 2.54
CA GLU A 220 17.21 25.14 2.88
C GLU A 220 17.65 24.14 3.97
N ALA A 221 16.86 24.00 5.05
CA ALA A 221 17.19 23.09 6.13
C ALA A 221 17.16 21.63 5.66
N LEU A 222 16.18 21.26 4.81
CA LEU A 222 16.08 19.92 4.24
C LEU A 222 17.19 19.65 3.21
N ALA A 223 17.54 20.63 2.38
CA ALA A 223 18.65 20.55 1.43
C ALA A 223 20.00 20.34 2.15
N SER A 224 20.21 21.04 3.26
CA SER A 224 21.40 20.86 4.11
C SER A 224 21.53 19.44 4.63
N LEU A 225 20.41 18.83 5.13
CA LEU A 225 20.39 17.43 5.56
C LEU A 225 20.71 16.45 4.43
N ALA A 226 20.30 16.80 3.21
CA ALA A 226 20.55 16.03 1.99
C ALA A 226 21.95 16.28 1.37
N GLY A 227 22.76 17.18 1.97
CA GLY A 227 24.06 17.55 1.43
C GLY A 227 24.00 18.20 0.03
N GLN A 228 22.92 18.95 -0.27
CA GLN A 228 22.65 19.51 -1.60
C GLN A 228 22.40 21.02 -1.53
N SER A 229 22.57 21.70 -2.69
CA SER A 229 22.09 23.07 -2.83
C SER A 229 20.55 23.13 -2.77
N ARG A 230 20.01 24.28 -2.34
CA ARG A 230 18.55 24.47 -2.24
C ARG A 230 17.81 24.16 -3.53
N SER A 231 18.31 24.69 -4.67
CA SER A 231 17.68 24.49 -5.99
C SER A 231 17.77 23.03 -6.45
N GLY A 232 18.96 22.43 -6.39
CA GLY A 232 19.18 21.04 -6.80
C GLY A 232 18.36 20.05 -5.96
N PHE A 233 18.27 20.29 -4.63
CA PHE A 233 17.41 19.49 -3.76
C PHE A 233 15.93 19.61 -4.14
N ALA A 234 15.43 20.83 -4.31
CA ALA A 234 14.00 21.05 -4.62
C ALA A 234 13.60 20.43 -5.95
N GLU A 235 14.46 20.57 -6.98
CA GLU A 235 14.25 19.97 -8.30
C GLU A 235 14.25 18.43 -8.21
N ARG A 236 15.30 17.85 -7.60
CA ARG A 236 15.41 16.40 -7.41
C ARG A 236 14.25 15.85 -6.60
N PHE A 237 13.89 16.50 -5.50
CA PHE A 237 12.79 16.07 -4.66
C PHE A 237 11.47 16.04 -5.45
N ARG A 238 11.19 17.11 -6.22
CA ARG A 238 9.99 17.17 -7.05
C ARG A 238 9.96 16.11 -8.14
N ALA A 239 11.08 15.89 -8.81
CA ALA A 239 11.20 14.87 -9.85
C ALA A 239 11.01 13.46 -9.29
N THR A 240 11.57 13.16 -8.12
CA THR A 240 11.56 11.82 -7.53
C THR A 240 10.29 11.55 -6.71
N VAL A 241 9.82 12.53 -5.92
CA VAL A 241 8.66 12.36 -5.01
C VAL A 241 7.34 12.80 -5.64
N GLY A 242 7.39 13.61 -6.71
CA GLY A 242 6.19 14.12 -7.39
C GLY A 242 5.58 15.38 -6.76
N ALA A 243 6.13 15.87 -5.64
CA ALA A 243 5.66 17.05 -4.92
C ALA A 243 6.83 17.92 -4.44
N SER A 244 6.56 19.20 -4.10
CA SER A 244 7.60 19.98 -3.42
C SER A 244 7.82 19.46 -1.98
N PRO A 245 9.01 19.68 -1.36
CA PRO A 245 9.28 19.24 0.00
C PRO A 245 8.28 19.77 1.04
N ILE A 246 7.83 21.02 0.87
CA ILE A 246 6.89 21.65 1.80
C ILE A 246 5.45 21.17 1.57
N ASP A 247 5.05 20.91 0.33
CA ASP A 247 3.75 20.30 0.02
C ASP A 247 3.69 18.86 0.54
N TYR A 248 4.77 18.10 0.39
CA TYR A 248 4.89 16.77 0.97
C TYR A 248 4.70 16.80 2.50
N LEU A 249 5.42 17.68 3.21
CA LEU A 249 5.26 17.87 4.65
C LEU A 249 3.82 18.25 5.02
N ALA A 250 3.21 19.18 4.30
CA ALA A 250 1.83 19.61 4.54
C ALA A 250 0.84 18.45 4.38
N ASN A 251 0.98 17.67 3.31
CA ASN A 251 0.18 16.47 3.07
C ASN A 251 0.40 15.40 4.14
N TRP A 252 1.64 15.16 4.55
CA TRP A 252 1.96 14.21 5.63
C TRP A 252 1.29 14.61 6.95
N ARG A 253 1.36 15.88 7.33
CA ARG A 253 0.66 16.41 8.52
C ARG A 253 -0.85 16.13 8.46
N MET A 254 -1.47 16.31 7.31
CA MET A 254 -2.92 16.09 7.16
C MET A 254 -3.29 14.60 7.28
N ARG A 255 -2.42 13.70 6.83
CA ARG A 255 -2.62 12.26 7.02
C ARG A 255 -2.48 11.83 8.48
N LEU A 256 -1.48 12.37 9.18
CA LEU A 256 -1.37 12.17 10.63
C LEU A 256 -2.58 12.70 11.39
N ALA A 257 -3.09 13.87 10.98
CA ALA A 257 -4.33 14.42 11.53
C ALA A 257 -5.52 13.50 11.29
N ALA A 258 -5.69 13.01 10.06
CA ALA A 258 -6.77 12.08 9.70
C ALA A 258 -6.71 10.80 10.53
N ALA A 259 -5.53 10.19 10.68
CA ALA A 259 -5.31 9.01 11.52
C ALA A 259 -5.73 9.24 12.99
N ARG A 260 -5.37 10.39 13.57
CA ARG A 260 -5.75 10.75 14.96
C ARG A 260 -7.24 11.02 15.11
N LEU A 261 -7.85 11.65 14.10
CA LEU A 261 -9.30 11.91 14.08
C LEU A 261 -10.13 10.63 14.02
N ARG A 262 -9.62 9.58 13.35
CA ARG A 262 -10.27 8.25 13.31
C ARG A 262 -10.18 7.50 14.63
N ARG A 263 -9.01 7.57 15.29
CA ARG A 263 -8.69 6.74 16.48
C ARG A 263 -9.28 7.27 17.78
N GLY A 264 -9.72 8.51 17.84
CA GLY A 264 -10.11 9.04 19.14
C GLY A 264 -10.82 10.38 19.17
N ASN A 265 -11.06 10.82 20.44
CA ASN A 265 -11.74 12.07 20.77
C ASN A 265 -10.77 13.21 21.07
N GLU A 266 -9.52 13.13 20.60
CA GLU A 266 -8.53 14.17 20.86
C GLU A 266 -9.03 15.54 20.35
N PRO A 267 -8.93 16.62 21.16
CA PRO A 267 -9.38 17.95 20.74
C PRO A 267 -8.67 18.43 19.49
N LEU A 268 -9.43 19.04 18.55
CA LEU A 268 -8.87 19.59 17.31
C LEU A 268 -7.70 20.55 17.52
N PRO A 269 -7.77 21.50 18.51
CA PRO A 269 -6.65 22.39 18.80
C PRO A 269 -5.37 21.66 19.18
N ARG A 270 -5.48 20.56 19.94
CA ARG A 270 -4.32 19.75 20.34
C ARG A 270 -3.69 19.05 19.12
N ILE A 271 -4.50 18.50 18.24
CA ILE A 271 -4.02 17.90 16.98
C ILE A 271 -3.31 18.97 16.13
N ALA A 272 -3.93 20.13 15.93
CA ALA A 272 -3.38 21.23 15.16
C ALA A 272 -2.02 21.69 15.70
N GLN A 273 -1.93 21.95 17.00
CA GLN A 273 -0.72 22.40 17.67
C GLN A 273 0.43 21.37 17.54
N SER A 274 0.13 20.09 17.78
CA SER A 274 1.14 19.02 17.72
C SER A 274 1.64 18.73 16.30
N LEU A 275 0.95 19.22 15.25
CA LEU A 275 1.37 19.15 13.85
C LEU A 275 1.97 20.46 13.35
N GLY A 276 2.25 21.42 14.26
CA GLY A 276 2.94 22.68 13.95
C GLY A 276 2.06 23.76 13.33
N TYR A 277 0.72 23.68 13.49
CA TYR A 277 -0.20 24.74 13.08
C TYR A 277 -0.35 25.78 14.18
N GLY A 278 -0.21 27.06 13.79
CA GLY A 278 -0.33 28.19 14.73
C GLY A 278 -1.77 28.59 15.05
N SER A 279 -2.77 28.09 14.27
CA SER A 279 -4.19 28.36 14.52
C SER A 279 -5.08 27.22 14.01
N ASP A 280 -6.23 27.04 14.66
CA ASP A 280 -7.22 26.04 14.28
C ASP A 280 -7.82 26.33 12.89
N SER A 281 -7.94 27.60 12.52
CA SER A 281 -8.43 28.00 11.21
C SER A 281 -7.47 27.61 10.08
N ALA A 282 -6.17 27.84 10.26
CA ALA A 282 -5.15 27.42 9.30
C ALA A 282 -5.09 25.89 9.15
N PHE A 283 -5.19 25.17 10.27
CA PHE A 283 -5.30 23.73 10.28
C PHE A 283 -6.53 23.22 9.53
N ALA A 284 -7.71 23.75 9.86
CA ALA A 284 -8.97 23.32 9.24
C ALA A 284 -8.99 23.60 7.73
N ALA A 285 -8.45 24.76 7.29
CA ALA A 285 -8.32 25.09 5.87
C ALA A 285 -7.37 24.12 5.13
N SER A 286 -6.20 23.80 5.74
CA SER A 286 -5.25 22.85 5.18
C SER A 286 -5.84 21.45 5.11
N PHE A 287 -6.53 21.00 6.16
CA PHE A 287 -7.17 19.70 6.21
C PHE A 287 -8.26 19.57 5.14
N ARG A 288 -9.14 20.60 5.02
CA ARG A 288 -10.19 20.61 3.99
C ARG A 288 -9.62 20.57 2.57
N ARG A 289 -8.52 21.26 2.33
CA ARG A 289 -7.85 21.27 1.01
C ARG A 289 -7.26 19.90 0.67
N ALA A 290 -6.64 19.21 1.64
CA ALA A 290 -5.98 17.93 1.43
C ALA A 290 -6.97 16.75 1.43
N ILE A 291 -8.00 16.78 2.30
CA ILE A 291 -8.91 15.66 2.58
C ILE A 291 -10.30 15.86 1.94
N GLY A 292 -10.60 17.07 1.44
CA GLY A 292 -11.88 17.39 0.81
C GLY A 292 -13.02 17.77 1.77
N GLN A 293 -12.83 17.60 3.09
CA GLN A 293 -13.87 17.90 4.10
C GLN A 293 -13.27 18.48 5.38
N SER A 294 -14.10 19.06 6.25
CA SER A 294 -13.62 19.61 7.52
C SER A 294 -13.22 18.52 8.51
N PRO A 295 -12.26 18.80 9.45
CA PRO A 295 -11.82 17.84 10.46
C PRO A 295 -12.98 17.29 11.32
N ALA A 296 -13.94 18.14 11.68
CA ALA A 296 -15.10 17.77 12.49
C ALA A 296 -16.01 16.78 11.74
N ARG A 297 -16.32 17.09 10.45
CA ARG A 297 -17.12 16.21 9.59
C ARG A 297 -16.44 14.87 9.34
N TYR A 298 -15.13 14.90 9.09
CA TYR A 298 -14.33 13.68 8.93
C TYR A 298 -14.43 12.78 10.16
N ARG A 299 -14.26 13.34 11.36
CA ARG A 299 -14.39 12.59 12.63
C ARG A 299 -15.78 11.99 12.79
N SER A 300 -16.85 12.75 12.52
CA SER A 300 -18.24 12.27 12.65
C SER A 300 -18.49 11.07 11.75
N LEU A 301 -18.14 11.15 10.46
CA LEU A 301 -18.33 10.05 9.50
C LEU A 301 -17.67 8.74 9.94
N TYR A 302 -16.46 8.83 10.50
CA TYR A 302 -15.75 7.63 10.99
C TYR A 302 -16.33 7.06 12.27
N ARG A 303 -16.84 7.92 13.15
CA ARG A 303 -17.55 7.45 14.36
C ARG A 303 -18.82 6.71 13.99
N ASP A 304 -19.60 7.27 13.08
CA ASP A 304 -20.87 6.68 12.63
C ASP A 304 -20.62 5.34 11.91
N LYS A 305 -19.57 5.24 11.11
CA LYS A 305 -19.15 4.00 10.44
C LYS A 305 -18.76 2.92 11.45
N MET A 306 -17.94 3.24 12.45
CA MET A 306 -17.55 2.28 13.49
C MET A 306 -18.74 1.79 14.31
N GLN A 307 -19.69 2.67 14.65
CA GLN A 307 -20.90 2.27 15.38
C GLN A 307 -21.78 1.35 14.53
N SER A 308 -21.87 1.58 13.23
CA SER A 308 -22.63 0.70 12.33
C SER A 308 -21.98 -0.67 12.10
N GLU A 309 -20.67 -0.78 12.18
CA GLU A 309 -19.93 -2.05 12.10
C GLU A 309 -20.10 -2.87 13.39
N VAL A 310 -20.04 -2.23 14.55
CA VAL A 310 -20.28 -2.88 15.85
C VAL A 310 -21.73 -3.37 15.98
N ALA A 311 -22.70 -2.65 15.41
CA ALA A 311 -24.10 -3.04 15.44
C ALA A 311 -24.44 -4.23 14.50
N LYS A 312 -23.54 -4.57 13.56
CA LYS A 312 -23.69 -5.69 12.61
C LYS A 312 -22.88 -6.94 13.01
N SER A 313 -22.05 -6.83 14.02
CA SER A 313 -21.23 -7.91 14.60
C SER A 313 -21.92 -8.56 15.79
#